data_c63831c618a72f8b5d5c3a6f2110fd74
#
_entry.id   c63831c618a72f8b5d5c3a6f2110fd74
#
_cell.length_a   1.000
_cell.length_b   1.000
_cell.length_c   1.000
_cell.angle_alpha   90.00
_cell.angle_beta   90.00
_cell.angle_gamma   90.00
#
_symmetry.space_group_name_H-M   'P 1'
#
loop_
_entity.id
_entity.type
_entity.pdbx_description
1 polymer ?
#
loop_
_entity_poly.entity_id
_entity_poly.type
_entity_poly.pdbx_seq_one_letter_code
_entity_poly.pdbx_strand_id
1 'polypeptide(L)'
;MWTCNHCPWALAWHARIQQLARDYATKGVRTIQINANDPAVSPHDTLAACAARVDAEEFAGPYLIDSGQKIARAWGARHTPEIFVLDDDLQVVYHGAPDASHEDETLQAKWVRNALDSLLSGQPPALPETTPVGCTIKWTLPPQQNRPS
;
A
#
# COMPACT_ATOMS: atom_id res chain seq x y z
N MET A 1 -3.24 2.13 -1.93
CA MET A 1 -2.43 1.30 -0.99
C MET A 1 -1.00 1.79 -1.01
N TRP A 2 -0.40 1.91 0.15
CA TRP A 2 1.03 2.22 0.32
C TRP A 2 1.83 0.93 0.35
N THR A 3 2.94 0.87 -0.40
CA THR A 3 3.81 -0.30 -0.49
C THR A 3 5.25 0.13 -0.77
N CYS A 4 6.19 -0.81 -0.84
CA CYS A 4 7.57 -0.55 -1.24
C CYS A 4 8.25 -1.81 -1.78
N ASN A 5 9.47 -1.69 -2.25
CA ASN A 5 10.16 -2.77 -2.96
C ASN A 5 10.83 -3.80 -2.05
N HIS A 6 11.14 -3.47 -0.80
CA HIS A 6 12.02 -4.30 0.04
C HIS A 6 11.44 -4.67 1.41
N CYS A 7 10.30 -4.11 1.81
CA CYS A 7 9.69 -4.45 3.09
C CYS A 7 9.25 -5.92 3.09
N PRO A 8 9.74 -6.77 4.02
CA PRO A 8 9.35 -8.18 4.07
C PRO A 8 7.84 -8.38 4.16
N TRP A 9 7.13 -7.52 4.90
CA TRP A 9 5.68 -7.55 5.02
C TRP A 9 4.98 -7.23 3.70
N ALA A 10 5.44 -6.18 2.98
CA ALA A 10 4.90 -5.85 1.67
C ALA A 10 5.15 -6.96 0.65
N LEU A 11 6.32 -7.58 0.67
CA LEU A 11 6.67 -8.69 -0.20
C LEU A 11 5.85 -9.94 0.11
N ALA A 12 5.64 -10.26 1.39
CA ALA A 12 4.85 -11.43 1.80
C ALA A 12 3.39 -11.33 1.37
N TRP A 13 2.78 -10.14 1.42
CA TRP A 13 1.42 -9.91 0.93
C TRP A 13 1.33 -9.62 -0.56
N HIS A 14 2.44 -9.42 -1.27
CA HIS A 14 2.45 -8.93 -2.65
C HIS A 14 1.55 -9.77 -3.58
N ALA A 15 1.77 -11.08 -3.65
CA ALA A 15 0.99 -11.96 -4.52
C ALA A 15 -0.52 -11.90 -4.25
N ARG A 16 -0.92 -11.87 -2.97
CA ARG A 16 -2.33 -11.76 -2.54
C ARG A 16 -2.95 -10.43 -2.97
N ILE A 17 -2.21 -9.34 -2.85
CA ILE A 17 -2.65 -8.01 -3.27
C ILE A 17 -2.79 -7.94 -4.79
N GLN A 18 -1.84 -8.49 -5.55
CA GLN A 18 -1.93 -8.49 -7.02
C GLN A 18 -3.11 -9.36 -7.49
N GLN A 19 -3.37 -10.47 -6.83
CA GLN A 19 -4.54 -11.30 -7.14
C GLN A 19 -5.84 -10.57 -6.81
N LEU A 20 -5.93 -9.93 -5.65
CA LEU A 20 -7.07 -9.09 -5.27
C LEU A 20 -7.30 -7.99 -6.32
N ALA A 21 -6.25 -7.28 -6.73
CA ALA A 21 -6.36 -6.22 -7.73
C ALA A 21 -6.92 -6.72 -9.05
N ARG A 22 -6.48 -7.89 -9.53
CA ARG A 22 -7.03 -8.53 -10.75
C ARG A 22 -8.49 -8.93 -10.58
N ASP A 23 -8.83 -9.59 -9.48
CA ASP A 23 -10.18 -10.08 -9.21
C ASP A 23 -11.21 -8.94 -9.17
N TYR A 24 -10.86 -7.84 -8.53
CA TYR A 24 -11.77 -6.72 -8.35
C TYR A 24 -11.76 -5.70 -9.51
N ALA A 25 -10.73 -5.70 -10.36
CA ALA A 25 -10.73 -4.89 -11.57
C ALA A 25 -11.93 -5.21 -12.47
N THR A 26 -12.32 -6.49 -12.57
CA THR A 26 -13.50 -6.93 -13.33
C THR A 26 -14.83 -6.46 -12.73
N LYS A 27 -14.81 -6.04 -11.48
CA LYS A 27 -15.97 -5.51 -10.72
C LYS A 27 -15.97 -3.97 -10.65
N GLY A 28 -15.06 -3.30 -11.39
CA GLY A 28 -14.97 -1.85 -11.46
C GLY A 28 -14.10 -1.21 -10.37
N VAL A 29 -13.44 -2.00 -9.52
CA VAL A 29 -12.51 -1.46 -8.50
C VAL A 29 -11.15 -1.15 -9.13
N ARG A 30 -10.63 0.04 -8.88
CA ARG A 30 -9.29 0.45 -9.31
C ARG A 30 -8.32 0.35 -8.15
N THR A 31 -7.22 -0.36 -8.34
CA THR A 31 -6.15 -0.47 -7.35
C THR A 31 -4.99 0.42 -7.77
N ILE A 32 -4.56 1.31 -6.88
CA ILE A 32 -3.38 2.15 -7.03
C ILE A 32 -2.40 1.78 -5.93
N GLN A 33 -1.16 1.51 -6.30
CA GLN A 33 -0.09 1.19 -5.36
C GLN A 33 0.93 2.34 -5.39
N ILE A 34 1.37 2.79 -4.20
CA ILE A 34 2.19 3.99 -4.07
C ILE A 34 3.38 3.70 -3.17
N ASN A 35 4.57 4.02 -3.65
CA ASN A 35 5.79 3.99 -2.87
C ASN A 35 6.15 5.42 -2.43
N ALA A 36 6.25 5.62 -1.13
CA ALA A 36 6.62 6.90 -0.52
C ALA A 36 7.98 6.85 0.19
N ASN A 37 8.75 5.78 0.04
CA ASN A 37 10.07 5.70 0.64
C ASN A 37 11.05 6.68 -0.04
N ASP A 38 11.81 7.40 0.76
CA ASP A 38 12.91 8.21 0.26
C ASP A 38 14.04 7.29 -0.23
N PRO A 39 14.44 7.34 -1.51
CA PRO A 39 15.51 6.51 -2.03
C PRO A 39 16.89 6.80 -1.42
N ALA A 40 17.08 7.98 -0.81
CA ALA A 40 18.30 8.28 -0.06
C ALA A 40 18.37 7.49 1.26
N VAL A 41 17.23 7.11 1.82
CA VAL A 41 17.11 6.27 3.03
C VAL A 41 16.93 4.80 2.67
N SER A 42 16.26 4.53 1.56
CA SER A 42 15.96 3.19 1.05
C SER A 42 16.41 3.04 -0.41
N PRO A 43 17.64 2.60 -0.66
CA PRO A 43 18.19 2.48 -2.03
C PRO A 43 17.43 1.50 -2.94
N HIS A 44 16.63 0.60 -2.36
CA HIS A 44 15.77 -0.33 -3.11
C HIS A 44 14.52 0.33 -3.71
N ASP A 45 14.22 1.57 -3.32
CA ASP A 45 13.00 2.28 -3.71
C ASP A 45 13.29 3.44 -4.67
N THR A 46 14.38 3.35 -5.44
CA THR A 46 14.69 4.29 -6.52
C THR A 46 13.66 4.20 -7.65
N LEU A 47 13.50 5.27 -8.42
CA LEU A 47 12.66 5.28 -9.61
C LEU A 47 13.01 4.12 -10.55
N ALA A 48 14.30 3.89 -10.80
CA ALA A 48 14.76 2.80 -11.66
C ALA A 48 14.38 1.42 -11.12
N ALA A 49 14.50 1.20 -9.81
CA ALA A 49 14.10 -0.07 -9.19
C ALA A 49 12.58 -0.30 -9.25
N CYS A 50 11.79 0.76 -9.03
CA CYS A 50 10.34 0.68 -9.19
C CYS A 50 9.93 0.42 -10.64
N ALA A 51 10.55 1.10 -11.61
CA ALA A 51 10.30 0.89 -13.04
C ALA A 51 10.63 -0.55 -13.47
N ALA A 52 11.75 -1.10 -13.02
CA ALA A 52 12.14 -2.48 -13.32
C ALA A 52 11.09 -3.50 -12.87
N ARG A 53 10.44 -3.29 -11.73
CA ARG A 53 9.36 -4.16 -11.25
C ARG A 53 8.07 -3.99 -12.06
N VAL A 54 7.79 -2.79 -12.54
CA VAL A 54 6.67 -2.54 -13.45
C VAL A 54 6.91 -3.22 -14.80
N ASP A 55 8.14 -3.09 -15.35
CA ASP A 55 8.53 -3.73 -16.61
C ASP A 55 8.49 -5.27 -16.51
N ALA A 56 8.73 -5.81 -15.32
CA ALA A 56 8.59 -7.23 -15.01
C ALA A 56 7.13 -7.68 -14.78
N GLU A 57 6.16 -6.80 -15.01
CA GLU A 57 4.71 -7.06 -14.84
C GLU A 57 4.31 -7.54 -13.42
N GLU A 58 5.05 -7.10 -12.40
CA GLU A 58 4.79 -7.52 -11.02
C GLU A 58 3.54 -6.88 -10.41
N PHE A 59 2.99 -5.81 -11.01
CA PHE A 59 1.88 -5.04 -10.48
C PHE A 59 0.62 -5.12 -11.36
N ALA A 60 -0.51 -5.43 -10.74
CA ALA A 60 -1.83 -5.37 -11.36
C ALA A 60 -2.43 -3.96 -11.16
N GLY A 61 -2.05 -3.02 -12.00
CA GLY A 61 -2.44 -1.63 -11.95
C GLY A 61 -1.26 -0.68 -11.72
N PRO A 62 -1.53 0.63 -11.58
CA PRO A 62 -0.48 1.63 -11.42
C PRO A 62 0.37 1.42 -10.16
N TYR A 63 1.68 1.51 -10.34
CA TYR A 63 2.65 1.63 -9.25
C TYR A 63 3.32 3.00 -9.34
N LEU A 64 3.04 3.87 -8.39
CA LEU A 64 3.40 5.28 -8.39
C LEU A 64 4.44 5.59 -7.32
N ILE A 65 5.17 6.67 -7.50
CA ILE A 65 6.10 7.20 -6.51
C ILE A 65 5.57 8.53 -5.98
N ASP A 66 5.41 8.65 -4.67
CA ASP A 66 5.13 9.91 -3.98
C ASP A 66 6.44 10.66 -3.70
N SER A 67 6.96 11.30 -4.75
CA SER A 67 8.20 12.09 -4.62
C SER A 67 7.98 13.28 -3.68
N GLY A 68 8.78 13.33 -2.61
CA GLY A 68 8.65 14.34 -1.56
C GLY A 68 7.62 13.99 -0.48
N GLN A 69 6.96 12.83 -0.56
CA GLN A 69 6.17 12.24 0.52
C GLN A 69 4.97 13.07 0.98
N LYS A 70 4.47 13.96 0.11
CA LYS A 70 3.38 14.88 0.45
C LYS A 70 2.04 14.18 0.56
N ILE A 71 1.80 13.21 -0.33
CA ILE A 71 0.54 12.47 -0.36
C ILE A 71 0.48 11.53 0.83
N ALA A 72 1.55 10.78 1.11
CA ALA A 72 1.63 9.91 2.28
C ALA A 72 1.38 10.66 3.58
N ARG A 73 1.98 11.86 3.73
CA ARG A 73 1.75 12.72 4.91
C ARG A 73 0.31 13.22 5.01
N ALA A 74 -0.27 13.65 3.89
CA ALA A 74 -1.66 14.15 3.86
C ALA A 74 -2.67 13.04 4.21
N TRP A 75 -2.38 11.80 3.84
CA TRP A 75 -3.22 10.64 4.15
C TRP A 75 -2.94 10.03 5.53
N GLY A 76 -1.90 10.48 6.22
CA GLY A 76 -1.48 9.90 7.48
C GLY A 76 -0.91 8.48 7.35
N ALA A 77 -0.48 8.08 6.15
CA ALA A 77 0.13 6.78 5.92
C ALA A 77 1.47 6.66 6.67
N ARG A 78 1.72 5.51 7.26
CA ARG A 78 2.90 5.27 8.13
C ARG A 78 3.63 3.98 7.82
N HIS A 79 2.95 3.00 7.23
CA HIS A 79 3.48 1.64 7.05
C HIS A 79 3.44 1.18 5.59
N THR A 80 4.19 0.14 5.32
CA THR A 80 4.14 -0.61 4.08
C THR A 80 4.06 -2.11 4.40
N PRO A 81 2.97 -2.82 4.03
CA PRO A 81 1.80 -2.30 3.31
C PRO A 81 0.82 -1.58 4.24
N GLU A 82 0.09 -0.60 3.72
CA GLU A 82 -1.03 0.05 4.39
C GLU A 82 -2.15 0.31 3.38
N ILE A 83 -3.34 -0.19 3.68
CA ILE A 83 -4.46 -0.21 2.76
C ILE A 83 -5.48 0.88 3.13
N PHE A 84 -5.97 1.57 2.13
CA PHE A 84 -7.14 2.44 2.20
C PHE A 84 -8.11 2.03 1.10
N VAL A 85 -9.36 1.76 1.44
CA VAL A 85 -10.44 1.54 0.48
C VAL A 85 -11.34 2.77 0.50
N LEU A 86 -11.66 3.28 -0.67
CA LEU A 86 -12.54 4.43 -0.85
C LEU A 86 -13.81 4.00 -1.57
N ASP A 87 -14.91 4.68 -1.24
CA ASP A 87 -16.16 4.61 -1.99
C ASP A 87 -16.15 5.56 -3.21
N ASP A 88 -17.28 5.65 -3.90
CA ASP A 88 -17.46 6.48 -5.08
C ASP A 88 -17.42 7.98 -4.76
N ASP A 89 -17.66 8.36 -3.51
CA ASP A 89 -17.55 9.74 -3.00
C ASP A 89 -16.13 10.05 -2.49
N LEU A 90 -15.17 9.14 -2.71
CA LEU A 90 -13.77 9.21 -2.27
C LEU A 90 -13.61 9.27 -0.74
N GLN A 91 -14.59 8.74 0.00
CA GLN A 91 -14.47 8.60 1.44
C GLN A 91 -13.79 7.29 1.79
N VAL A 92 -12.92 7.32 2.81
CA VAL A 92 -12.26 6.10 3.29
C VAL A 92 -13.28 5.25 4.05
N VAL A 93 -13.56 4.06 3.55
CA VAL A 93 -14.48 3.08 4.14
C VAL A 93 -13.76 1.92 4.83
N TYR A 94 -12.50 1.69 4.48
CA TYR A 94 -11.63 0.75 5.18
C TYR A 94 -10.20 1.29 5.25
N HIS A 95 -9.54 1.10 6.40
CA HIS A 95 -8.14 1.40 6.60
C HIS A 95 -7.47 0.30 7.42
N GLY A 96 -6.30 -0.17 7.01
CA GLY A 96 -5.55 -1.15 7.80
C GLY A 96 -4.67 -2.11 7.02
N ALA A 97 -4.53 -3.33 7.54
CA ALA A 97 -3.76 -4.41 6.95
C ALA A 97 -4.56 -5.20 5.90
N PRO A 98 -3.91 -5.97 5.00
CA PRO A 98 -4.62 -6.80 4.02
C PRO A 98 -5.47 -7.91 4.66
N ASP A 99 -4.92 -8.58 5.65
CA ASP A 99 -5.52 -9.65 6.46
C ASP A 99 -4.77 -9.83 7.79
N ALA A 100 -5.09 -10.88 8.54
CA ALA A 100 -4.58 -11.09 9.90
C ALA A 100 -3.11 -11.55 9.96
N SER A 101 -2.55 -12.09 8.86
CA SER A 101 -1.19 -12.64 8.89
C SER A 101 -0.51 -12.61 7.53
N HIS A 102 0.65 -11.99 7.49
CA HIS A 102 1.50 -12.00 6.29
C HIS A 102 2.07 -13.40 5.98
N GLU A 103 2.15 -14.28 6.97
CA GLU A 103 2.68 -15.65 6.83
C GLU A 103 1.64 -16.66 6.33
N ASP A 104 0.35 -16.39 6.55
CA ASP A 104 -0.74 -17.27 6.14
C ASP A 104 -1.34 -16.84 4.80
N GLU A 105 -0.85 -17.43 3.73
CA GLU A 105 -1.31 -17.14 2.37
C GLU A 105 -2.77 -17.56 2.12
N THR A 106 -3.33 -18.46 2.93
CA THR A 106 -4.71 -18.93 2.79
C THR A 106 -5.73 -17.84 3.10
N LEU A 107 -5.32 -16.79 3.82
CA LEU A 107 -6.17 -15.64 4.18
C LEU A 107 -6.50 -14.72 2.99
N GLN A 108 -5.68 -14.70 1.94
CA GLN A 108 -5.92 -14.06 0.66
C GLN A 108 -6.40 -12.59 0.72
N ALA A 109 -5.83 -11.79 1.63
CA ALA A 109 -6.23 -10.40 1.87
C ALA A 109 -7.71 -10.26 2.28
N LYS A 110 -8.19 -11.15 3.14
CA LYS A 110 -9.60 -11.33 3.47
C LYS A 110 -10.26 -10.06 4.02
N TRP A 111 -9.57 -9.25 4.79
CA TRP A 111 -10.15 -8.03 5.36
C TRP A 111 -10.49 -7.02 4.27
N VAL A 112 -9.58 -6.82 3.31
CA VAL A 112 -9.81 -5.93 2.17
C VAL A 112 -10.89 -6.49 1.24
N ARG A 113 -10.89 -7.80 0.97
CA ARG A 113 -11.94 -8.46 0.18
C ARG A 113 -13.31 -8.26 0.80
N ASN A 114 -13.46 -8.49 2.09
CA ASN A 114 -14.71 -8.28 2.80
C ASN A 114 -15.18 -6.82 2.73
N ALA A 115 -14.27 -5.87 2.86
CA ALA A 115 -14.60 -4.45 2.74
C ALA A 115 -15.09 -4.11 1.33
N LEU A 116 -14.40 -4.59 0.29
CA LEU A 116 -14.80 -4.38 -1.10
C LEU A 116 -16.13 -5.06 -1.45
N ASP A 117 -16.37 -6.29 -0.99
CA ASP A 117 -17.62 -7.00 -1.23
C ASP A 117 -18.80 -6.30 -0.55
N SER A 118 -18.61 -5.78 0.66
CA SER A 118 -19.63 -4.96 1.34
C SER A 118 -19.95 -3.71 0.52
N LEU A 119 -18.91 -2.98 0.12
CA LEU A 119 -19.07 -1.75 -0.66
C LEU A 119 -19.79 -1.99 -1.98
N LEU A 120 -19.40 -3.02 -2.73
CA LEU A 120 -20.03 -3.40 -3.99
C LEU A 120 -21.49 -3.86 -3.82
N SER A 121 -21.86 -4.29 -2.62
CA SER A 121 -23.25 -4.64 -2.26
C SER A 121 -24.04 -3.46 -1.70
N GLY A 122 -23.45 -2.24 -1.71
CA GLY A 122 -24.09 -1.05 -1.17
C GLY A 122 -24.17 -1.01 0.36
N GLN A 123 -23.31 -1.77 1.05
CA GLN A 123 -23.27 -1.85 2.50
C GLN A 123 -21.94 -1.34 3.05
N PRO A 124 -21.91 -0.72 4.23
CA PRO A 124 -20.66 -0.38 4.88
C PRO A 124 -19.91 -1.67 5.30
N PRO A 125 -18.57 -1.65 5.28
CA PRO A 125 -17.77 -2.75 5.80
C PRO A 125 -18.08 -3.04 7.27
N ALA A 126 -18.26 -4.30 7.63
CA ALA A 126 -18.47 -4.72 9.03
C ALA A 126 -17.22 -4.47 9.90
N LEU A 127 -16.04 -4.45 9.29
CA LEU A 127 -14.75 -4.14 9.90
C LEU A 127 -14.12 -2.97 9.12
N PRO A 128 -14.39 -1.71 9.50
CA PRO A 128 -13.91 -0.55 8.74
C PRO A 128 -12.43 -0.21 9.02
N GLU A 129 -11.86 -0.74 10.09
CA GLU A 129 -10.49 -0.46 10.48
C GLU A 129 -9.80 -1.67 11.10
N THR A 130 -8.53 -1.85 10.77
CA THR A 130 -7.61 -2.78 11.44
C THR A 130 -6.27 -2.08 11.66
N THR A 131 -5.44 -2.62 12.56
CA THR A 131 -4.09 -2.07 12.75
C THR A 131 -3.23 -2.39 11.54
N PRO A 132 -2.67 -1.38 10.83
CA PRO A 132 -1.67 -1.62 9.81
C PRO A 132 -0.44 -2.30 10.40
N VAL A 133 0.06 -3.33 9.71
CA VAL A 133 1.25 -4.07 10.12
C VAL A 133 2.26 -4.04 8.97
N GLY A 134 3.47 -3.60 9.26
CA GLY A 134 4.51 -3.49 8.25
C GLY A 134 5.69 -2.62 8.67
N CYS A 135 6.62 -2.43 7.75
CA CYS A 135 7.73 -1.50 7.96
C CYS A 135 7.22 -0.05 7.93
N THR A 136 7.83 0.81 8.72
CA THR A 136 7.56 2.25 8.63
C THR A 136 8.03 2.80 7.28
N ILE A 137 7.29 3.76 6.73
CA ILE A 137 7.73 4.54 5.57
C ILE A 137 9.08 5.19 5.89
N LYS A 138 10.02 5.13 4.94
CA LYS A 138 11.35 5.72 5.09
C LYS A 138 11.26 7.20 4.71
N TRP A 139 11.03 8.01 5.75
CA TRP A 139 10.90 9.46 5.58
C TRP A 139 12.23 10.12 5.25
N THR A 140 12.19 11.16 4.41
CA THR A 140 13.33 12.05 4.20
C THR A 140 13.84 12.56 5.53
N LEU A 141 15.13 12.36 5.77
CA LEU A 141 15.78 12.86 6.98
C LEU A 141 15.92 14.38 6.91
N PRO A 142 15.76 15.08 8.05
CA PRO A 142 16.05 16.50 8.09
C PRO A 142 17.51 16.74 7.70
N PRO A 143 17.83 17.89 7.05
CA PRO A 143 19.21 18.26 6.78
C PRO A 143 20.04 18.13 8.04
N GLN A 144 21.18 17.44 7.98
CA GLN A 144 22.11 17.40 9.11
C GLN A 144 22.55 18.84 9.39
N GLN A 145 22.15 19.37 10.53
CA GLN A 145 22.73 20.61 11.02
C GLN A 145 24.21 20.33 11.26
N ASN A 146 25.08 20.96 10.45
CA ASN A 146 26.50 20.96 10.73
C ASN A 146 26.68 21.49 12.14
N ARG A 147 27.03 20.61 13.09
CA ARG A 147 27.53 21.05 14.39
C ARG A 147 28.86 21.73 14.10
N PRO A 148 29.02 23.02 14.42
CA PRO A 148 30.34 23.62 14.38
C PRO A 148 31.24 22.87 15.36
N SER A 149 32.39 22.45 14.86
CA SER A 149 33.48 21.82 15.64
C SER A 149 34.06 22.81 16.66
#